data_7849a0a6af85429747a894888ec03563
#
_entry.id   7849a0a6af85429747a894888ec03563
#
_cell.length_a   1.000
_cell.length_b   1.000
_cell.length_c   1.000
_cell.angle_alpha   90.00
_cell.angle_beta   90.00
_cell.angle_gamma   90.00
#
_symmetry.space_group_name_H-M   'P 1'
#
loop_
_entity.id
_entity.type
_entity.pdbx_description
1 polymer ?
#
loop_
_entity_poly.entity_id
_entity_poly.type
_entity_poly.pdbx_seq_one_letter_code
_entity_poly.pdbx_strand_id
1 'polypeptide(L)'
;MIPTGVVTAARVTHESGTVDDLAAASPESQRAAVADLRSVPDVEEAYVLSTCNRVEAYVVGTDAAVGRAALEEFFAAVDDDAVAWTGHDESLRHLLRVASGLESVVLGEDQIIGQVRTAYEDARDAGGIGSMLEAAVTKAIHVGERARTETSINEGVVSLGSAATKLVAEEVTLAGATALVVGAGEMGRLAARSLADAGVDELVIANRTLSHADHLATELADVADTTAVPLESLATVTTEVDAVVTATGSDEPVLDPHHFADEGAADRVVVDLGQPRDVAPDADTLSTVTVYDLDDLESITRETRDRRADAAREVESMIDREFDLLCEQYKRARADEVIAAMYESAERMKERELETALSQLEDDTFTPEQREIVESMADALVSQLLAPPTKSLREAAAEDDWSTINTALQLFDPDFGGRETTAPSLLDAVDGTGADVQIGAADDD
;
A
#
# COMPACT_ATOMS: atom_id res chain seq x y z
N MET A 1 3.24 -3.71 24.23
CA MET A 1 3.97 -2.65 23.50
C MET A 1 2.93 -1.62 23.10
N ILE A 2 3.04 -0.36 23.54
CA ILE A 2 2.01 0.68 23.30
C ILE A 2 2.00 1.00 21.80
N PRO A 3 0.88 0.97 21.07
CA PRO A 3 0.83 1.59 19.75
C PRO A 3 0.86 3.12 19.92
N THR A 4 2.01 3.63 20.37
CA THR A 4 2.28 5.06 20.54
C THR A 4 2.89 5.65 19.28
N GLY A 5 3.01 4.84 18.23
CA GLY A 5 3.66 5.22 17.00
C GLY A 5 2.83 6.18 16.16
N VAL A 6 3.53 7.01 15.42
CA VAL A 6 2.97 7.85 14.36
C VAL A 6 3.27 7.19 13.03
N VAL A 7 2.23 6.93 12.22
CA VAL A 7 2.41 6.49 10.84
C VAL A 7 2.88 7.68 10.02
N THR A 8 3.98 7.52 9.31
CA THR A 8 4.45 8.45 8.28
C THR A 8 4.61 7.66 7.00
N ALA A 9 4.16 8.21 5.89
CA ALA A 9 4.35 7.58 4.59
C ALA A 9 4.95 8.56 3.57
N ALA A 10 5.69 7.97 2.64
CA ALA A 10 6.18 8.65 1.45
C ALA A 10 5.93 7.76 0.25
N ARG A 11 5.71 8.37 -0.90
CA ARG A 11 5.41 7.66 -2.14
C ARG A 11 5.92 8.38 -3.37
N VAL A 12 6.28 7.60 -4.37
CA VAL A 12 6.48 8.02 -5.75
C VAL A 12 5.45 7.29 -6.59
N THR A 13 4.69 8.01 -7.39
CA THR A 13 3.65 7.47 -8.26
C THR A 13 3.84 7.99 -9.68
N HIS A 14 3.22 7.37 -10.65
CA HIS A 14 3.18 7.86 -12.03
C HIS A 14 2.60 9.29 -12.17
N GLU A 15 1.84 9.78 -11.17
CA GLU A 15 1.30 11.14 -11.15
C GLU A 15 2.30 12.17 -10.58
N SER A 16 3.22 11.75 -9.71
CA SER A 16 4.16 12.64 -9.01
C SER A 16 5.58 12.60 -9.58
N GLY A 17 5.98 11.49 -10.20
CA GLY A 17 7.33 11.27 -10.71
C GLY A 17 7.35 10.72 -12.13
N THR A 18 8.53 10.71 -12.71
CA THR A 18 8.81 10.09 -14.01
C THR A 18 9.03 8.58 -13.86
N VAL A 19 9.13 7.87 -14.98
CA VAL A 19 9.51 6.44 -15.00
C VAL A 19 10.89 6.22 -14.36
N ASP A 20 11.81 7.16 -14.56
CA ASP A 20 13.16 7.10 -13.98
C ASP A 20 13.09 7.24 -12.44
N ASP A 21 12.21 8.10 -11.92
CA ASP A 21 11.99 8.26 -10.47
C ASP A 21 11.39 6.99 -9.85
N LEU A 22 10.41 6.38 -10.52
CA LEU A 22 9.83 5.10 -10.09
C LEU A 22 10.89 3.97 -10.09
N ALA A 23 11.73 3.92 -11.12
CA ALA A 23 12.82 2.94 -11.19
C ALA A 23 13.85 3.17 -10.07
N ALA A 24 14.20 4.44 -9.79
CA ALA A 24 15.11 4.80 -8.70
C ALA A 24 14.53 4.50 -7.31
N ALA A 25 13.21 4.62 -7.13
CA ALA A 25 12.50 4.31 -5.90
C ALA A 25 12.31 2.80 -5.67
N SER A 26 12.33 1.99 -6.75
CA SER A 26 11.99 0.57 -6.69
C SER A 26 13.08 -0.24 -5.98
N PRO A 27 12.75 -0.94 -4.87
CA PRO A 27 13.72 -1.78 -4.18
C PRO A 27 13.95 -3.11 -4.92
N GLU A 28 15.08 -3.77 -4.68
CA GLU A 28 15.34 -5.13 -5.20
C GLU A 28 14.26 -6.13 -4.77
N SER A 29 13.73 -5.98 -3.55
CA SER A 29 12.53 -6.68 -3.08
C SER A 29 11.86 -5.91 -1.95
N GLN A 30 10.53 -5.98 -1.85
CA GLN A 30 9.75 -5.37 -0.78
C GLN A 30 10.19 -5.87 0.60
N ARG A 31 10.47 -7.16 0.70
CA ARG A 31 10.95 -7.80 1.94
C ARG A 31 12.28 -7.24 2.42
N ALA A 32 13.26 -7.01 1.53
CA ALA A 32 14.55 -6.40 1.86
C ALA A 32 14.35 -4.95 2.32
N ALA A 33 13.57 -4.18 1.58
CA ALA A 33 13.24 -2.78 1.91
C ALA A 33 12.59 -2.63 3.30
N VAL A 34 11.66 -3.52 3.65
CA VAL A 34 11.06 -3.56 4.98
C VAL A 34 12.11 -3.87 6.05
N ALA A 35 13.00 -4.83 5.82
CA ALA A 35 14.05 -5.17 6.76
C ALA A 35 15.04 -4.01 6.99
N ASP A 36 15.38 -3.28 5.92
CA ASP A 36 16.25 -2.10 5.97
C ASP A 36 15.60 -0.98 6.79
N LEU A 37 14.34 -0.63 6.50
CA LEU A 37 13.57 0.37 7.26
C LEU A 37 13.46 -0.02 8.75
N ARG A 38 13.24 -1.30 9.05
CA ARG A 38 13.18 -1.81 10.43
C ARG A 38 14.53 -1.75 11.16
N SER A 39 15.63 -1.65 10.45
CA SER A 39 16.99 -1.50 11.02
C SER A 39 17.25 -0.06 11.49
N VAL A 40 16.46 0.91 11.06
CA VAL A 40 16.58 2.31 11.49
C VAL A 40 16.15 2.43 12.96
N PRO A 41 16.94 3.08 13.83
CA PRO A 41 16.58 3.28 15.22
C PRO A 41 15.21 3.96 15.37
N ASP A 42 14.41 3.50 16.34
CA ASP A 42 13.08 4.02 16.70
C ASP A 42 11.99 3.83 15.61
N VAL A 43 12.27 3.12 14.51
CA VAL A 43 11.26 2.59 13.60
C VAL A 43 10.71 1.27 14.16
N GLU A 44 9.44 1.26 14.53
CA GLU A 44 8.78 0.12 15.18
C GLU A 44 8.07 -0.81 14.19
N GLU A 45 7.53 -0.27 13.08
CA GLU A 45 6.87 -1.04 12.03
C GLU A 45 7.21 -0.45 10.67
N ALA A 46 7.20 -1.29 9.63
CA ALA A 46 7.42 -0.86 8.25
C ALA A 46 6.64 -1.73 7.26
N TYR A 47 6.08 -1.09 6.24
CA TYR A 47 5.39 -1.72 5.12
C TYR A 47 5.79 -1.03 3.84
N VAL A 48 6.12 -1.78 2.79
CA VAL A 48 6.51 -1.25 1.48
C VAL A 48 5.64 -1.90 0.41
N LEU A 49 5.01 -1.08 -0.42
CA LEU A 49 4.27 -1.49 -1.60
C LEU A 49 5.03 -0.99 -2.84
N SER A 50 5.55 -1.90 -3.64
CA SER A 50 6.22 -1.59 -4.89
C SER A 50 5.52 -2.32 -6.03
N THR A 51 5.07 -1.56 -7.03
CA THR A 51 4.39 -2.03 -8.24
C THR A 51 4.96 -1.31 -9.46
N CYS A 52 4.47 -1.60 -10.66
CA CYS A 52 4.90 -0.88 -11.87
C CYS A 52 4.55 0.61 -11.86
N ASN A 53 3.53 1.05 -11.09
CA ASN A 53 3.00 2.41 -11.13
C ASN A 53 3.21 3.20 -9.84
N ARG A 54 3.75 2.58 -8.78
CA ARG A 54 4.00 3.23 -7.49
C ARG A 54 5.00 2.50 -6.63
N VAL A 55 5.76 3.27 -5.88
CA VAL A 55 6.52 2.78 -4.73
C VAL A 55 6.08 3.59 -3.53
N GLU A 56 5.53 2.93 -2.52
CA GLU A 56 5.04 3.53 -1.29
C GLU A 56 5.68 2.85 -0.09
N ALA A 57 6.15 3.64 0.85
CA ALA A 57 6.70 3.15 2.10
C ALA A 57 5.98 3.80 3.29
N TYR A 58 5.59 2.98 4.24
CA TYR A 58 4.90 3.35 5.47
C TYR A 58 5.74 2.90 6.65
N VAL A 59 6.00 3.79 7.57
CA VAL A 59 6.74 3.47 8.80
C VAL A 59 5.96 3.95 10.01
N VAL A 60 6.08 3.21 11.11
CA VAL A 60 5.62 3.61 12.43
C VAL A 60 6.85 3.92 13.26
N GLY A 61 6.95 5.13 13.71
CA GLY A 61 8.02 5.59 14.60
C GLY A 61 7.44 6.20 15.88
N THR A 62 8.31 6.50 16.83
CA THR A 62 7.91 7.17 18.09
C THR A 62 7.31 8.56 17.87
N ASP A 63 7.72 9.22 16.79
CA ASP A 63 7.17 10.49 16.31
C ASP A 63 7.30 10.61 14.77
N ALA A 64 6.70 11.66 14.21
CA ALA A 64 6.72 11.91 12.76
C ALA A 64 8.12 12.23 12.22
N ALA A 65 9.03 12.76 13.02
CA ALA A 65 10.38 13.13 12.57
C ALA A 65 11.24 11.88 12.35
N VAL A 66 11.09 10.84 13.19
CA VAL A 66 11.73 9.54 13.02
C VAL A 66 11.27 8.90 11.71
N GLY A 67 9.95 8.84 11.49
CA GLY A 67 9.40 8.29 10.26
C GLY A 67 9.87 9.07 9.02
N ARG A 68 9.87 10.39 9.10
CA ARG A 68 10.35 11.27 8.03
C ARG A 68 11.81 10.99 7.67
N ALA A 69 12.70 10.94 8.68
CA ALA A 69 14.13 10.71 8.46
C ALA A 69 14.41 9.33 7.82
N ALA A 70 13.72 8.28 8.27
CA ALA A 70 13.86 6.94 7.70
C ALA A 70 13.42 6.90 6.22
N LEU A 71 12.33 7.58 5.88
CA LEU A 71 11.82 7.62 4.52
C LEU A 71 12.63 8.55 3.60
N GLU A 72 13.23 9.63 4.12
CA GLU A 72 14.18 10.47 3.38
C GLU A 72 15.42 9.67 2.96
N GLU A 73 15.91 8.77 3.80
CA GLU A 73 17.00 7.86 3.45
C GLU A 73 16.56 6.82 2.41
N PHE A 74 15.35 6.27 2.56
CA PHE A 74 14.80 5.28 1.62
C PHE A 74 14.63 5.84 0.21
N PHE A 75 14.13 7.08 0.07
CA PHE A 75 13.93 7.75 -1.21
C PHE A 75 15.09 8.67 -1.63
N ALA A 76 16.27 8.56 -1.02
CA ALA A 76 17.41 9.45 -1.28
C ALA A 76 17.91 9.48 -2.73
N ALA A 77 17.57 8.48 -3.54
CA ALA A 77 17.93 8.40 -4.96
C ALA A 77 16.89 9.06 -5.90
N VAL A 78 15.75 9.52 -5.35
CA VAL A 78 14.64 10.12 -6.10
C VAL A 78 14.68 11.63 -5.97
N ASP A 79 14.21 12.35 -7.00
CA ASP A 79 14.05 13.81 -6.92
C ASP A 79 13.04 14.18 -5.82
N ASP A 80 13.37 15.14 -4.97
CA ASP A 80 12.52 15.56 -3.84
C ASP A 80 11.12 16.00 -4.29
N ASP A 81 10.99 16.61 -5.48
CA ASP A 81 9.73 17.06 -6.05
C ASP A 81 8.83 15.89 -6.50
N ALA A 82 9.39 14.71 -6.73
CA ALA A 82 8.65 13.49 -7.10
C ALA A 82 8.11 12.72 -5.90
N VAL A 83 8.61 12.99 -4.68
CA VAL A 83 8.21 12.29 -3.47
C VAL A 83 7.06 13.00 -2.77
N ALA A 84 5.90 12.36 -2.72
CA ALA A 84 4.75 12.85 -1.98
C ALA A 84 4.79 12.33 -0.53
N TRP A 85 4.63 13.25 0.42
CA TRP A 85 4.70 12.98 1.86
C TRP A 85 3.35 13.09 2.53
N THR A 86 3.04 12.18 3.45
CA THR A 86 1.79 12.20 4.21
C THR A 86 2.03 11.93 5.69
N GLY A 87 1.22 12.58 6.53
CA GLY A 87 1.17 12.35 7.97
C GLY A 87 0.25 11.17 8.34
N HIS A 88 0.02 10.98 9.63
CA HIS A 88 -0.65 9.80 10.19
C HIS A 88 -2.00 9.48 9.53
N ASP A 89 -2.97 10.37 9.66
CA ASP A 89 -4.33 10.14 9.18
C ASP A 89 -4.41 10.05 7.66
N GLU A 90 -3.65 10.91 6.98
CA GLU A 90 -3.60 10.92 5.52
C GLU A 90 -2.95 9.65 4.97
N SER A 91 -1.89 9.14 5.61
CA SER A 91 -1.23 7.89 5.22
C SER A 91 -2.17 6.69 5.35
N LEU A 92 -2.91 6.61 6.46
CA LEU A 92 -3.88 5.53 6.68
C LEU A 92 -5.04 5.61 5.69
N ARG A 93 -5.60 6.79 5.46
CA ARG A 93 -6.68 7.01 4.49
C ARG A 93 -6.22 6.69 3.06
N HIS A 94 -5.00 7.10 2.70
CA HIS A 94 -4.40 6.80 1.41
C HIS A 94 -4.25 5.28 1.19
N LEU A 95 -3.79 4.53 2.19
CA LEU A 95 -3.68 3.07 2.10
C LEU A 95 -5.02 2.38 1.80
N LEU A 96 -6.13 2.87 2.41
CA LEU A 96 -7.47 2.38 2.13
C LEU A 96 -7.89 2.70 0.67
N ARG A 97 -7.55 3.88 0.16
CA ARG A 97 -7.81 4.32 -1.21
C ARG A 97 -7.04 3.46 -2.22
N VAL A 98 -5.75 3.20 -1.94
CA VAL A 98 -4.90 2.34 -2.78
C VAL A 98 -5.49 0.93 -2.89
N ALA A 99 -5.80 0.29 -1.77
CA ALA A 99 -6.38 -1.06 -1.77
C ALA A 99 -7.75 -1.15 -2.46
N SER A 100 -8.50 -0.05 -2.44
CA SER A 100 -9.80 0.06 -3.11
C SER A 100 -9.67 0.36 -4.62
N GLY A 101 -8.45 0.64 -5.11
CA GLY A 101 -8.20 0.95 -6.51
C GLY A 101 -8.57 2.39 -6.91
N LEU A 102 -8.83 3.29 -5.95
CA LEU A 102 -9.11 4.70 -6.24
C LEU A 102 -7.87 5.48 -6.69
N GLU A 103 -6.69 4.99 -6.34
CA GLU A 103 -5.40 5.56 -6.72
C GLU A 103 -4.75 4.83 -7.90
N SER A 104 -5.42 3.84 -8.50
CA SER A 104 -4.90 3.11 -9.65
C SER A 104 -5.10 3.88 -10.94
N VAL A 105 -4.18 3.72 -11.91
CA VAL A 105 -4.30 4.27 -13.27
C VAL A 105 -5.66 3.89 -13.88
N VAL A 106 -6.05 2.64 -13.70
CA VAL A 106 -7.39 2.15 -14.00
C VAL A 106 -8.20 2.08 -12.72
N LEU A 107 -9.19 2.95 -12.59
CA LEU A 107 -10.02 3.07 -11.40
C LEU A 107 -10.70 1.73 -11.07
N GLY A 108 -10.46 1.22 -9.85
CA GLY A 108 -11.04 -0.04 -9.37
C GLY A 108 -10.34 -1.30 -9.92
N GLU A 109 -9.11 -1.18 -10.41
CA GLU A 109 -8.31 -2.31 -10.90
C GLU A 109 -8.21 -3.44 -9.86
N ASP A 110 -8.40 -4.69 -10.31
CA ASP A 110 -8.41 -5.85 -9.42
C ASP A 110 -7.00 -6.28 -8.95
N GLN A 111 -5.96 -5.91 -9.70
CA GLN A 111 -4.59 -6.33 -9.37
C GLN A 111 -4.06 -5.72 -8.09
N ILE A 112 -4.37 -4.46 -7.82
CA ILE A 112 -3.80 -3.72 -6.69
C ILE A 112 -4.07 -4.42 -5.34
N ILE A 113 -5.25 -5.02 -5.16
CA ILE A 113 -5.56 -5.72 -3.90
C ILE A 113 -4.70 -6.97 -3.71
N GLY A 114 -4.37 -7.67 -4.81
CA GLY A 114 -3.41 -8.79 -4.81
C GLY A 114 -2.01 -8.32 -4.43
N GLN A 115 -1.56 -7.20 -5.00
CA GLN A 115 -0.26 -6.60 -4.72
C GLN A 115 -0.15 -6.13 -3.26
N VAL A 116 -1.21 -5.49 -2.72
CA VAL A 116 -1.28 -5.09 -1.29
C VAL A 116 -1.17 -6.31 -0.37
N ARG A 117 -1.82 -7.44 -0.71
CA ARG A 117 -1.70 -8.69 0.06
C ARG A 117 -0.29 -9.27 0.03
N THR A 118 0.32 -9.34 -1.16
CA THR A 118 1.70 -9.83 -1.30
C THR A 118 2.67 -8.96 -0.51
N ALA A 119 2.55 -7.63 -0.61
CA ALA A 119 3.36 -6.69 0.15
C ALA A 119 3.16 -6.85 1.68
N TYR A 120 1.94 -7.15 2.12
CA TYR A 120 1.65 -7.44 3.52
C TYR A 120 2.31 -8.74 3.99
N GLU A 121 2.26 -9.80 3.20
CA GLU A 121 2.93 -11.07 3.49
C GLU A 121 4.44 -10.88 3.58
N ASP A 122 5.05 -10.17 2.63
CA ASP A 122 6.47 -9.83 2.61
C ASP A 122 6.89 -9.02 3.86
N ALA A 123 6.10 -8.01 4.21
CA ALA A 123 6.37 -7.18 5.38
C ALA A 123 6.24 -7.97 6.69
N ARG A 124 5.25 -8.86 6.79
CA ARG A 124 5.06 -9.75 7.93
C ARG A 124 6.21 -10.75 8.08
N ASP A 125 6.66 -11.33 6.99
CA ASP A 125 7.78 -12.25 6.95
C ASP A 125 9.11 -11.58 7.31
N ALA A 126 9.26 -10.28 6.99
CA ALA A 126 10.40 -9.46 7.38
C ALA A 126 10.32 -8.95 8.83
N GLY A 127 9.23 -9.22 9.55
CA GLY A 127 8.99 -8.70 10.91
C GLY A 127 8.71 -7.19 10.95
N GLY A 128 8.21 -6.64 9.83
CA GLY A 128 7.85 -5.23 9.69
C GLY A 128 6.45 -4.89 10.20
N ILE A 129 5.59 -5.88 10.38
CA ILE A 129 4.20 -5.67 10.79
C ILE A 129 4.06 -5.79 12.30
N GLY A 130 3.60 -4.73 12.93
CA GLY A 130 3.14 -4.69 14.32
C GLY A 130 1.64 -4.39 14.39
N SER A 131 1.13 -4.02 15.56
CA SER A 131 -0.31 -3.87 15.81
C SER A 131 -0.96 -2.76 14.97
N MET A 132 -0.21 -1.71 14.64
CA MET A 132 -0.72 -0.53 13.94
C MET A 132 -0.88 -0.81 12.45
N LEU A 133 0.18 -1.25 11.78
CA LEU A 133 0.13 -1.60 10.36
C LEU A 133 -0.69 -2.87 10.11
N GLU A 134 -0.73 -3.84 11.05
CA GLU A 134 -1.62 -4.99 10.98
C GLU A 134 -3.09 -4.54 10.83
N ALA A 135 -3.54 -3.66 11.72
CA ALA A 135 -4.91 -3.16 11.69
C ALA A 135 -5.18 -2.32 10.43
N ALA A 136 -4.22 -1.45 10.03
CA ALA A 136 -4.37 -0.61 8.84
C ALA A 136 -4.43 -1.42 7.54
N VAL A 137 -3.46 -2.32 7.33
CA VAL A 137 -3.37 -3.08 6.07
C VAL A 137 -4.51 -4.09 5.96
N THR A 138 -4.86 -4.80 7.04
CA THR A 138 -6.01 -5.72 7.02
C THR A 138 -7.33 -4.99 6.80
N LYS A 139 -7.50 -3.80 7.39
CA LYS A 139 -8.65 -2.93 7.12
C LYS A 139 -8.66 -2.48 5.65
N ALA A 140 -7.53 -2.07 5.09
CA ALA A 140 -7.42 -1.67 3.69
C ALA A 140 -7.79 -2.81 2.73
N ILE A 141 -7.29 -4.02 2.98
CA ILE A 141 -7.66 -5.21 2.20
C ILE A 141 -9.17 -5.46 2.29
N HIS A 142 -9.74 -5.42 3.49
CA HIS A 142 -11.18 -5.64 3.69
C HIS A 142 -12.04 -4.60 2.95
N VAL A 143 -11.67 -3.31 3.03
CA VAL A 143 -12.36 -2.23 2.30
C VAL A 143 -12.23 -2.42 0.79
N GLY A 144 -11.05 -2.79 0.31
CA GLY A 144 -10.81 -3.07 -1.09
C GLY A 144 -11.66 -4.25 -1.63
N GLU A 145 -11.86 -5.30 -0.85
CA GLU A 145 -12.75 -6.42 -1.19
C GLU A 145 -14.22 -5.98 -1.24
N ARG A 146 -14.65 -5.21 -0.24
CA ARG A 146 -16.02 -4.69 -0.17
C ARG A 146 -16.31 -3.70 -1.28
N ALA A 147 -15.37 -2.82 -1.61
CA ALA A 147 -15.51 -1.90 -2.73
C ALA A 147 -15.87 -2.65 -4.03
N ARG A 148 -15.22 -3.79 -4.28
CA ARG A 148 -15.46 -4.62 -5.48
C ARG A 148 -16.73 -5.44 -5.45
N THR A 149 -17.21 -5.81 -4.27
CA THR A 149 -18.41 -6.67 -4.12
C THR A 149 -19.69 -5.90 -3.85
N GLU A 150 -19.60 -4.70 -3.25
CA GLU A 150 -20.74 -3.89 -2.83
C GLU A 150 -21.00 -2.69 -3.74
N THR A 151 -20.05 -2.33 -4.63
CA THR A 151 -20.18 -1.21 -5.56
C THR A 151 -19.89 -1.62 -6.99
N SER A 152 -20.27 -0.77 -7.95
CA SER A 152 -19.96 -0.97 -9.37
C SER A 152 -18.58 -0.43 -9.75
N ILE A 153 -17.63 -0.31 -8.81
CA ILE A 153 -16.31 0.29 -9.07
C ILE A 153 -15.49 -0.53 -10.09
N ASN A 154 -15.69 -1.84 -10.12
CA ASN A 154 -15.05 -2.75 -11.06
C ASN A 154 -15.96 -3.20 -12.21
N GLU A 155 -17.20 -2.73 -12.31
CA GLU A 155 -18.05 -3.02 -13.47
C GLU A 155 -17.50 -2.34 -14.73
N GLY A 156 -17.06 -3.17 -15.70
CA GLY A 156 -16.36 -2.73 -16.90
C GLY A 156 -14.95 -2.23 -16.59
N VAL A 157 -14.33 -2.66 -15.48
CA VAL A 157 -12.91 -2.43 -15.21
C VAL A 157 -12.09 -3.10 -16.29
N VAL A 158 -11.40 -2.26 -16.98
CA VAL A 158 -10.41 -2.63 -17.96
C VAL A 158 -9.12 -2.67 -17.16
N SER A 159 -8.53 -3.84 -16.94
CA SER A 159 -7.11 -3.90 -16.55
C SER A 159 -6.30 -3.14 -17.61
N LEU A 160 -5.07 -2.71 -17.32
CA LEU A 160 -4.21 -2.10 -18.34
C LEU A 160 -4.15 -2.98 -19.61
N GLY A 161 -4.16 -4.31 -19.45
CA GLY A 161 -4.23 -5.24 -20.58
C GLY A 161 -5.53 -5.12 -21.38
N SER A 162 -6.69 -4.98 -20.75
CA SER A 162 -7.93 -4.79 -21.48
C SER A 162 -8.14 -3.34 -21.94
N ALA A 163 -7.50 -2.32 -21.31
CA ALA A 163 -7.41 -0.97 -21.88
C ALA A 163 -6.60 -0.98 -23.18
N ALA A 164 -5.44 -1.66 -23.18
CA ALA A 164 -4.64 -1.87 -24.36
C ALA A 164 -5.43 -2.60 -25.47
N THR A 165 -6.15 -3.69 -25.11
CA THR A 165 -7.01 -4.43 -26.05
C THR A 165 -8.11 -3.55 -26.64
N LYS A 166 -8.74 -2.71 -25.82
CA LYS A 166 -9.78 -1.78 -26.30
C LYS A 166 -9.22 -0.76 -27.27
N LEU A 167 -8.04 -0.22 -26.99
CA LEU A 167 -7.35 0.72 -27.86
C LEU A 167 -6.97 0.05 -29.18
N VAL A 168 -6.43 -1.16 -29.14
CA VAL A 168 -6.18 -1.97 -30.34
C VAL A 168 -7.48 -2.17 -31.13
N ALA A 169 -8.60 -2.48 -30.47
CA ALA A 169 -9.89 -2.71 -31.13
C ALA A 169 -10.53 -1.45 -31.73
N GLU A 170 -10.13 -0.25 -31.33
CA GLU A 170 -10.55 1.00 -31.93
C GLU A 170 -9.85 1.24 -33.30
N GLU A 171 -8.63 0.72 -33.47
CA GLU A 171 -7.81 0.91 -34.67
C GLU A 171 -7.78 -0.33 -35.56
N VAL A 172 -7.90 -1.53 -35.00
CA VAL A 172 -7.79 -2.81 -35.70
C VAL A 172 -9.05 -3.65 -35.50
N THR A 173 -9.55 -4.25 -36.60
CA THR A 173 -10.62 -5.26 -36.49
C THR A 173 -10.03 -6.55 -35.97
N LEU A 174 -10.32 -6.92 -34.71
CA LEU A 174 -9.69 -8.09 -34.03
C LEU A 174 -10.04 -9.43 -34.68
N ALA A 175 -11.25 -9.57 -35.23
CA ALA A 175 -11.63 -10.79 -35.95
C ALA A 175 -10.80 -10.92 -37.25
N GLY A 176 -10.00 -11.98 -37.35
CA GLY A 176 -9.06 -12.23 -38.42
C GLY A 176 -7.69 -11.55 -38.23
N ALA A 177 -7.48 -10.85 -37.12
CA ALA A 177 -6.21 -10.20 -36.83
C ALA A 177 -5.24 -11.12 -36.10
N THR A 178 -3.95 -10.88 -36.33
CA THR A 178 -2.84 -11.47 -35.58
C THR A 178 -2.27 -10.44 -34.62
N ALA A 179 -2.22 -10.75 -33.32
CA ALA A 179 -1.63 -9.89 -32.30
C ALA A 179 -0.35 -10.50 -31.72
N LEU A 180 0.61 -9.65 -31.41
CA LEU A 180 1.85 -10.00 -30.72
C LEU A 180 1.84 -9.42 -29.30
N VAL A 181 2.11 -10.25 -28.31
CA VAL A 181 2.39 -9.81 -26.93
C VAL A 181 3.86 -10.06 -26.63
N VAL A 182 4.59 -9.01 -26.27
CA VAL A 182 6.01 -9.08 -25.90
C VAL A 182 6.11 -8.97 -24.38
N GLY A 183 6.51 -10.05 -23.75
CA GLY A 183 6.56 -10.21 -22.29
C GLY A 183 5.48 -11.15 -21.77
N ALA A 184 5.88 -12.18 -21.01
CA ALA A 184 5.00 -13.15 -20.37
C ALA A 184 4.94 -12.96 -18.84
N GLY A 185 5.20 -11.74 -18.35
CA GLY A 185 4.98 -11.31 -16.98
C GLY A 185 3.50 -11.10 -16.68
N GLU A 186 3.19 -10.53 -15.52
CA GLU A 186 1.81 -10.32 -15.07
C GLU A 186 1.00 -9.48 -16.07
N MET A 187 1.56 -8.31 -16.49
CA MET A 187 0.89 -7.41 -17.45
C MET A 187 0.75 -8.03 -18.84
N GLY A 188 1.79 -8.69 -19.34
CA GLY A 188 1.73 -9.39 -20.63
C GLY A 188 0.70 -10.51 -20.63
N ARG A 189 0.57 -11.26 -19.53
CA ARG A 189 -0.47 -12.30 -19.36
C ARG A 189 -1.88 -11.72 -19.42
N LEU A 190 -2.11 -10.57 -18.79
CA LEU A 190 -3.41 -9.90 -18.82
C LEU A 190 -3.75 -9.36 -20.19
N ALA A 191 -2.78 -8.74 -20.87
CA ALA A 191 -2.96 -8.27 -22.25
C ALA A 191 -3.25 -9.44 -23.19
N ALA A 192 -2.49 -10.54 -23.10
CA ALA A 192 -2.69 -11.73 -23.90
C ALA A 192 -4.09 -12.35 -23.69
N ARG A 193 -4.50 -12.50 -22.43
CA ARG A 193 -5.84 -13.02 -22.10
C ARG A 193 -6.94 -12.10 -22.62
N SER A 194 -6.79 -10.77 -22.43
CA SER A 194 -7.78 -9.80 -22.89
C SER A 194 -7.92 -9.79 -24.43
N LEU A 195 -6.80 -9.89 -25.16
CA LEU A 195 -6.81 -9.99 -26.64
C LEU A 195 -7.49 -11.29 -27.11
N ALA A 196 -7.18 -12.41 -26.46
CA ALA A 196 -7.81 -13.69 -26.76
C ALA A 196 -9.33 -13.64 -26.51
N ASP A 197 -9.77 -13.13 -25.34
CA ASP A 197 -11.18 -12.98 -24.99
C ASP A 197 -11.92 -12.01 -25.91
N ALA A 198 -11.23 -11.01 -26.45
CA ALA A 198 -11.77 -10.07 -27.42
C ALA A 198 -11.88 -10.62 -28.86
N GLY A 199 -11.40 -11.84 -29.09
CA GLY A 199 -11.60 -12.57 -30.34
C GLY A 199 -10.55 -12.28 -31.41
N VAL A 200 -9.29 -12.06 -31.03
CA VAL A 200 -8.16 -12.12 -31.98
C VAL A 200 -7.99 -13.55 -32.47
N ASP A 201 -7.76 -13.75 -33.78
CA ASP A 201 -7.68 -15.09 -34.36
C ASP A 201 -6.36 -15.76 -34.00
N GLU A 202 -5.24 -15.08 -34.10
CA GLU A 202 -3.91 -15.58 -33.79
C GLU A 202 -3.21 -14.68 -32.76
N LEU A 203 -2.62 -15.28 -31.73
CA LEU A 203 -1.90 -14.59 -30.68
C LEU A 203 -0.48 -15.14 -30.56
N VAL A 204 0.49 -14.33 -30.92
CA VAL A 204 1.91 -14.65 -30.79
C VAL A 204 2.42 -14.08 -29.47
N ILE A 205 3.11 -14.91 -28.67
CA ILE A 205 3.65 -14.52 -27.37
C ILE A 205 5.17 -14.62 -27.42
N ALA A 206 5.84 -13.47 -27.32
CA ALA A 206 7.30 -13.39 -27.30
C ALA A 206 7.80 -13.15 -25.87
N ASN A 207 8.82 -13.90 -25.45
CA ASN A 207 9.44 -13.67 -24.13
C ASN A 207 10.91 -14.05 -24.14
N ARG A 208 11.72 -13.38 -23.30
CA ARG A 208 13.15 -13.71 -23.10
C ARG A 208 13.35 -15.16 -22.68
N THR A 209 12.48 -15.66 -21.80
CA THR A 209 12.46 -17.06 -21.38
C THR A 209 11.32 -17.76 -22.11
N LEU A 210 11.65 -18.53 -23.16
CA LEU A 210 10.65 -19.16 -24.04
C LEU A 210 9.65 -20.03 -23.28
N SER A 211 10.07 -20.74 -22.23
CA SER A 211 9.17 -21.58 -21.43
C SER A 211 8.05 -20.81 -20.74
N HIS A 212 8.24 -19.52 -20.45
CA HIS A 212 7.16 -18.69 -19.90
C HIS A 212 6.15 -18.32 -20.99
N ALA A 213 6.60 -18.04 -22.21
CA ALA A 213 5.73 -17.81 -23.34
C ALA A 213 4.95 -19.10 -23.72
N ASP A 214 5.61 -20.26 -23.75
CA ASP A 214 4.98 -21.57 -24.00
C ASP A 214 3.88 -21.88 -22.96
N HIS A 215 4.14 -21.58 -21.70
CA HIS A 215 3.16 -21.80 -20.63
C HIS A 215 1.92 -20.93 -20.85
N LEU A 216 2.10 -19.65 -21.14
CA LEU A 216 1.00 -18.71 -21.39
C LEU A 216 0.25 -19.06 -22.68
N ALA A 217 0.95 -19.44 -23.74
CA ALA A 217 0.35 -19.92 -24.98
C ALA A 217 -0.52 -21.17 -24.75
N THR A 218 -0.02 -22.14 -23.95
CA THR A 218 -0.78 -23.33 -23.59
C THR A 218 -2.02 -23.00 -22.76
N GLU A 219 -1.93 -22.02 -21.85
CA GLU A 219 -3.07 -21.57 -21.03
C GLU A 219 -4.20 -20.96 -21.87
N LEU A 220 -3.87 -20.31 -22.98
CA LEU A 220 -4.81 -19.60 -23.84
C LEU A 220 -5.25 -20.39 -25.08
N ALA A 221 -4.70 -21.60 -25.31
CA ALA A 221 -4.93 -22.40 -26.50
C ALA A 221 -6.40 -22.82 -26.72
N ASP A 222 -7.23 -22.81 -25.68
CA ASP A 222 -8.68 -23.09 -25.77
C ASP A 222 -9.48 -21.89 -26.28
N VAL A 223 -8.89 -20.67 -26.30
CA VAL A 223 -9.57 -19.40 -26.61
C VAL A 223 -9.10 -18.80 -27.94
N ALA A 224 -7.81 -18.89 -28.27
CA ALA A 224 -7.23 -18.38 -29.50
C ALA A 224 -6.18 -19.33 -30.06
N ASP A 225 -5.83 -19.19 -31.35
CA ASP A 225 -4.66 -19.89 -31.89
C ASP A 225 -3.38 -19.19 -31.38
N THR A 226 -2.60 -19.90 -30.58
CA THR A 226 -1.49 -19.31 -29.83
C THR A 226 -0.14 -19.91 -30.21
N THR A 227 0.86 -19.05 -30.40
CA THR A 227 2.24 -19.43 -30.71
C THR A 227 3.23 -18.72 -29.80
N ALA A 228 4.15 -19.48 -29.20
CA ALA A 228 5.25 -18.94 -28.40
C ALA A 228 6.52 -18.77 -29.25
N VAL A 229 7.18 -17.63 -29.13
CA VAL A 229 8.43 -17.32 -29.84
C VAL A 229 9.49 -16.71 -28.91
N PRO A 230 10.79 -16.89 -29.19
CA PRO A 230 11.85 -16.19 -28.47
C PRO A 230 11.95 -14.73 -28.93
N LEU A 231 12.51 -13.84 -28.07
CA LEU A 231 12.66 -12.41 -28.41
C LEU A 231 13.48 -12.15 -29.67
N GLU A 232 14.43 -13.03 -29.98
CA GLU A 232 15.25 -12.93 -31.20
C GLU A 232 14.42 -13.04 -32.50
N SER A 233 13.19 -13.51 -32.42
CA SER A 233 12.27 -13.61 -33.56
C SER A 233 11.47 -12.34 -33.82
N LEU A 234 11.57 -11.31 -32.96
CA LEU A 234 10.75 -10.10 -33.05
C LEU A 234 10.82 -9.45 -34.43
N ALA A 235 12.01 -9.30 -35.01
CA ALA A 235 12.20 -8.68 -36.33
C ALA A 235 11.44 -9.39 -37.48
N THR A 236 11.12 -10.68 -37.33
CA THR A 236 10.31 -11.41 -38.31
C THR A 236 8.83 -11.32 -37.94
N VAL A 237 8.49 -11.55 -36.68
CA VAL A 237 7.09 -11.62 -36.22
C VAL A 237 6.38 -10.26 -36.34
N THR A 238 7.06 -9.17 -36.02
CA THR A 238 6.47 -7.82 -36.13
C THR A 238 6.06 -7.44 -37.55
N THR A 239 6.59 -8.10 -38.58
CA THR A 239 6.19 -7.84 -39.98
C THR A 239 4.89 -8.56 -40.36
N GLU A 240 4.44 -9.55 -39.58
CA GLU A 240 3.32 -10.43 -39.85
C GLU A 240 2.09 -10.16 -38.97
N VAL A 241 2.16 -9.18 -38.04
CA VAL A 241 1.10 -8.89 -37.07
C VAL A 241 0.43 -7.54 -37.31
N ASP A 242 -0.84 -7.43 -36.93
CA ASP A 242 -1.65 -6.21 -37.03
C ASP A 242 -1.51 -5.33 -35.79
N ALA A 243 -1.29 -5.95 -34.62
CA ALA A 243 -1.16 -5.26 -33.34
C ALA A 243 -0.03 -5.85 -32.49
N VAL A 244 0.63 -4.99 -31.71
CA VAL A 244 1.68 -5.36 -30.75
C VAL A 244 1.34 -4.76 -29.41
N VAL A 245 1.43 -5.57 -28.35
CA VAL A 245 1.38 -5.08 -26.96
C VAL A 245 2.67 -5.49 -26.27
N THR A 246 3.42 -4.52 -25.74
CA THR A 246 4.65 -4.79 -25.01
C THR A 246 4.42 -4.62 -23.49
N ALA A 247 5.02 -5.52 -22.71
CA ALA A 247 4.91 -5.53 -21.26
C ALA A 247 6.10 -6.30 -20.66
N THR A 248 7.32 -5.83 -20.89
CA THR A 248 8.53 -6.47 -20.34
C THR A 248 9.06 -5.71 -19.13
N GLY A 249 9.98 -6.30 -18.40
CA GLY A 249 10.77 -5.63 -17.36
C GLY A 249 12.19 -5.39 -17.85
N SER A 250 12.35 -4.94 -19.09
CA SER A 250 13.65 -4.61 -19.68
C SER A 250 14.04 -3.18 -19.34
N ASP A 251 15.32 -2.96 -18.96
CA ASP A 251 15.85 -1.60 -18.74
C ASP A 251 16.09 -0.86 -20.07
N GLU A 252 16.12 -1.57 -21.20
CA GLU A 252 16.32 -1.01 -22.52
C GLU A 252 15.18 -1.41 -23.45
N PRO A 253 14.78 -0.54 -24.42
CA PRO A 253 13.76 -0.87 -25.41
C PRO A 253 14.05 -2.18 -26.12
N VAL A 254 13.02 -3.03 -26.25
CA VAL A 254 13.09 -4.33 -26.95
C VAL A 254 12.61 -4.20 -28.40
N LEU A 255 11.87 -3.16 -28.72
CA LEU A 255 11.42 -2.82 -30.08
C LEU A 255 11.97 -1.46 -30.50
N ASP A 256 12.59 -1.42 -31.64
CA ASP A 256 13.09 -0.20 -32.27
C ASP A 256 12.66 -0.12 -33.76
N PRO A 257 12.88 1.00 -34.49
CA PRO A 257 12.37 1.19 -35.85
C PRO A 257 12.70 0.06 -36.83
N HIS A 258 13.80 -0.65 -36.65
CA HIS A 258 14.21 -1.69 -37.62
C HIS A 258 13.29 -2.92 -37.56
N HIS A 259 12.59 -3.15 -36.43
CA HIS A 259 11.61 -4.21 -36.29
C HIS A 259 10.34 -3.98 -37.15
N PHE A 260 10.09 -2.72 -37.52
CA PHE A 260 8.90 -2.29 -38.24
C PHE A 260 9.21 -1.87 -39.69
N ALA A 261 10.50 -1.86 -40.09
CA ALA A 261 10.95 -1.38 -41.39
C ALA A 261 10.73 -2.44 -42.48
N ASP A 262 9.50 -2.52 -43.01
CA ASP A 262 9.19 -3.35 -44.18
C ASP A 262 8.57 -2.49 -45.28
N GLU A 263 9.09 -2.59 -46.54
CA GLU A 263 8.57 -1.86 -47.67
C GLU A 263 7.21 -2.46 -48.11
N GLY A 264 6.12 -1.78 -47.78
CA GLY A 264 4.76 -2.19 -48.14
C GLY A 264 3.97 -2.82 -46.97
N ALA A 265 4.45 -2.67 -45.74
CA ALA A 265 3.74 -3.09 -44.55
C ALA A 265 2.38 -2.39 -44.40
N ALA A 266 1.42 -3.13 -43.87
CA ALA A 266 0.15 -2.58 -43.37
C ALA A 266 0.40 -1.69 -42.14
N ASP A 267 -0.52 -0.78 -41.85
CA ASP A 267 -0.50 0.01 -40.63
C ASP A 267 -0.57 -0.91 -39.40
N ARG A 268 0.24 -0.63 -38.39
CA ARG A 268 0.33 -1.40 -37.14
C ARG A 268 0.07 -0.54 -35.94
N VAL A 269 -0.63 -1.08 -34.99
CA VAL A 269 -0.85 -0.47 -33.68
C VAL A 269 0.06 -1.13 -32.65
N VAL A 270 0.79 -0.31 -31.92
CA VAL A 270 1.70 -0.74 -30.87
C VAL A 270 1.26 -0.09 -29.56
N VAL A 271 1.02 -0.88 -28.52
CA VAL A 271 0.69 -0.40 -27.18
C VAL A 271 1.81 -0.80 -26.23
N ASP A 272 2.51 0.20 -25.71
CA ASP A 272 3.64 0.02 -24.79
C ASP A 272 3.18 0.15 -23.34
N LEU A 273 3.17 -0.99 -22.64
CA LEU A 273 2.89 -1.09 -21.21
C LEU A 273 4.18 -1.22 -20.37
N GLY A 274 5.35 -1.19 -21.02
CA GLY A 274 6.66 -1.33 -20.38
C GLY A 274 7.04 -0.10 -19.55
N GLN A 275 7.62 -0.35 -18.39
CA GLN A 275 8.29 0.67 -17.57
C GLN A 275 9.64 0.11 -17.07
N PRO A 276 10.74 0.63 -17.57
CA PRO A 276 10.93 1.62 -18.67
C PRO A 276 10.28 1.20 -19.99
N ARG A 277 10.15 2.15 -20.94
CA ARG A 277 9.53 1.90 -22.26
C ARG A 277 10.19 0.73 -22.98
N ASP A 278 9.36 -0.20 -23.47
CA ASP A 278 9.79 -1.33 -24.29
C ASP A 278 9.97 -0.95 -25.77
N VAL A 279 9.35 0.17 -26.20
CA VAL A 279 9.41 0.68 -27.58
C VAL A 279 10.27 1.93 -27.63
N ALA A 280 11.27 1.93 -28.51
CA ALA A 280 12.15 3.07 -28.71
C ALA A 280 11.36 4.29 -29.24
N PRO A 281 11.60 5.51 -28.72
CA PRO A 281 10.82 6.71 -29.09
C PRO A 281 10.80 7.07 -30.57
N ASP A 282 11.82 6.66 -31.33
CA ASP A 282 11.93 6.91 -32.78
C ASP A 282 11.10 5.92 -33.59
N ALA A 283 10.53 4.86 -33.01
CA ALA A 283 9.57 3.99 -33.70
C ALA A 283 8.29 4.71 -34.12
N ASP A 284 7.83 5.69 -33.32
CA ASP A 284 6.67 6.55 -33.64
C ASP A 284 6.90 7.50 -34.83
N THR A 285 8.14 7.61 -35.33
CA THR A 285 8.43 8.40 -36.56
C THR A 285 8.05 7.67 -37.85
N LEU A 286 7.77 6.39 -37.78
CA LEU A 286 7.36 5.58 -38.93
C LEU A 286 5.88 5.80 -39.24
N SER A 287 5.57 6.14 -40.50
CA SER A 287 4.19 6.44 -40.93
C SER A 287 3.24 5.23 -40.91
N THR A 288 3.78 4.03 -40.79
CA THR A 288 3.05 2.75 -40.71
C THR A 288 2.90 2.17 -39.29
N VAL A 289 3.35 2.92 -38.30
CA VAL A 289 3.31 2.51 -36.89
C VAL A 289 2.66 3.60 -36.07
N THR A 290 1.64 3.27 -35.31
CA THR A 290 1.06 4.15 -34.31
C THR A 290 1.41 3.56 -32.94
N VAL A 291 2.17 4.32 -32.14
CA VAL A 291 2.58 3.89 -30.79
C VAL A 291 1.73 4.61 -29.77
N TYR A 292 1.10 3.85 -28.90
CA TYR A 292 0.40 4.33 -27.72
C TYR A 292 1.17 3.88 -26.48
N ASP A 293 1.32 4.77 -25.52
CA ASP A 293 1.97 4.48 -24.24
C ASP A 293 0.98 4.54 -23.07
N LEU A 294 1.47 4.42 -21.84
CA LEU A 294 0.66 4.47 -20.63
C LEU A 294 -0.08 5.80 -20.47
N ASP A 295 0.51 6.92 -20.93
CA ASP A 295 -0.13 8.24 -20.83
C ASP A 295 -1.35 8.34 -21.77
N ASP A 296 -1.29 7.70 -22.93
CA ASP A 296 -2.42 7.60 -23.86
C ASP A 296 -3.55 6.75 -23.27
N LEU A 297 -3.21 5.63 -22.62
CA LEU A 297 -4.16 4.79 -21.89
C LEU A 297 -4.83 5.54 -20.74
N GLU A 298 -4.11 6.44 -20.06
CA GLU A 298 -4.70 7.32 -19.06
C GLU A 298 -5.81 8.22 -19.65
N SER A 299 -5.64 8.72 -20.86
CA SER A 299 -6.65 9.59 -21.48
C SER A 299 -7.97 8.85 -21.72
N ILE A 300 -7.90 7.59 -22.13
CA ILE A 300 -9.06 6.71 -22.35
C ILE A 300 -9.70 6.32 -21.00
N THR A 301 -8.88 6.08 -19.99
CA THR A 301 -9.37 5.74 -18.64
C THR A 301 -10.00 6.94 -17.94
N ARG A 302 -9.63 8.20 -18.27
CA ARG A 302 -10.31 9.41 -17.75
C ARG A 302 -11.77 9.49 -18.18
N GLU A 303 -12.11 9.17 -19.43
CA GLU A 303 -13.52 9.09 -19.86
C GLU A 303 -14.32 8.03 -19.10
N THR A 304 -13.67 6.91 -18.80
CA THR A 304 -14.27 5.82 -18.00
C THR A 304 -14.37 6.21 -16.52
N ARG A 305 -13.40 6.99 -16.01
CA ARG A 305 -13.39 7.55 -14.65
C ARG A 305 -14.59 8.49 -14.41
N ASP A 306 -14.90 9.36 -15.38
CA ASP A 306 -16.05 10.27 -15.29
C ASP A 306 -17.39 9.49 -15.25
N ARG A 307 -17.49 8.39 -15.99
CA ARG A 307 -18.68 7.52 -15.99
C ARG A 307 -18.86 6.75 -14.67
N ARG A 308 -17.81 6.58 -13.89
CA ARG A 308 -17.80 5.87 -12.60
C ARG A 308 -17.72 6.80 -11.39
N ALA A 309 -17.87 8.11 -11.59
CA ALA A 309 -17.81 9.09 -10.50
C ALA A 309 -18.81 8.77 -9.37
N ASP A 310 -19.93 8.11 -9.66
CA ASP A 310 -20.90 7.69 -8.66
C ASP A 310 -20.37 6.52 -7.81
N ALA A 311 -19.85 5.48 -8.45
CA ALA A 311 -19.24 4.34 -7.76
C ALA A 311 -18.04 4.77 -6.93
N ALA A 312 -17.17 5.65 -7.46
CA ALA A 312 -16.05 6.18 -6.71
C ALA A 312 -16.49 6.95 -5.45
N ARG A 313 -17.57 7.75 -5.53
CA ARG A 313 -18.13 8.45 -4.35
C ARG A 313 -18.70 7.49 -3.30
N GLU A 314 -19.27 6.38 -3.74
CA GLU A 314 -19.75 5.33 -2.83
C GLU A 314 -18.57 4.66 -2.09
N VAL A 315 -17.48 4.34 -2.81
CA VAL A 315 -16.24 3.80 -2.22
C VAL A 315 -15.61 4.81 -1.26
N GLU A 316 -15.54 6.11 -1.61
CA GLU A 316 -15.07 7.16 -0.69
C GLU A 316 -15.88 7.19 0.61
N SER A 317 -17.20 7.11 0.51
CA SER A 317 -18.06 7.07 1.70
C SER A 317 -17.86 5.81 2.54
N MET A 318 -17.48 4.69 1.91
CA MET A 318 -17.10 3.46 2.60
C MET A 318 -15.77 3.65 3.33
N ILE A 319 -14.78 4.22 2.65
CA ILE A 319 -13.46 4.52 3.22
C ILE A 319 -13.59 5.43 4.44
N ASP A 320 -14.38 6.50 4.37
CA ASP A 320 -14.59 7.42 5.49
C ASP A 320 -15.12 6.68 6.72
N ARG A 321 -16.15 5.86 6.56
CA ARG A 321 -16.71 5.07 7.68
C ARG A 321 -15.71 4.08 8.27
N GLU A 322 -14.97 3.38 7.41
CA GLU A 322 -14.01 2.37 7.87
C GLU A 322 -12.75 3.00 8.47
N PHE A 323 -12.37 4.18 8.00
CA PHE A 323 -11.32 4.97 8.61
C PHE A 323 -11.69 5.44 10.02
N ASP A 324 -12.90 5.94 10.22
CA ASP A 324 -13.41 6.31 11.55
C ASP A 324 -13.37 5.10 12.51
N LEU A 325 -13.80 3.92 12.04
CA LEU A 325 -13.74 2.68 12.81
C LEU A 325 -12.30 2.26 13.12
N LEU A 326 -11.34 2.46 12.20
CA LEU A 326 -9.92 2.21 12.42
C LEU A 326 -9.36 3.13 13.50
N CYS A 327 -9.68 4.42 13.44
CA CYS A 327 -9.29 5.40 14.46
C CYS A 327 -9.85 5.03 15.84
N GLU A 328 -11.13 4.63 15.93
CA GLU A 328 -11.72 4.13 17.18
C GLU A 328 -11.02 2.87 17.70
N GLN A 329 -10.62 1.96 16.81
CA GLN A 329 -9.87 0.76 17.18
C GLN A 329 -8.51 1.13 17.81
N TYR A 330 -7.78 2.08 17.22
CA TYR A 330 -6.51 2.56 17.78
C TYR A 330 -6.68 3.22 19.14
N LYS A 331 -7.71 4.05 19.30
CA LYS A 331 -8.03 4.67 20.59
C LYS A 331 -8.29 3.63 21.68
N ARG A 332 -9.09 2.61 21.38
CA ARG A 332 -9.38 1.52 22.31
C ARG A 332 -8.14 0.70 22.65
N ALA A 333 -7.34 0.32 21.64
CA ALA A 333 -6.11 -0.42 21.85
C ALA A 333 -5.14 0.32 22.78
N ARG A 334 -5.01 1.65 22.60
CA ARG A 334 -4.18 2.49 23.45
C ARG A 334 -4.70 2.55 24.90
N ALA A 335 -6.02 2.69 25.09
CA ALA A 335 -6.60 2.66 26.44
C ALA A 335 -6.40 1.30 27.13
N ASP A 336 -6.63 0.21 26.42
CA ASP A 336 -6.45 -1.14 26.99
C ASP A 336 -5.01 -1.41 27.38
N GLU A 337 -4.04 -0.85 26.69
CA GLU A 337 -2.63 -0.97 27.01
C GLU A 337 -2.24 -0.17 28.26
N VAL A 338 -2.70 1.08 28.37
CA VAL A 338 -2.53 1.87 29.59
C VAL A 338 -3.13 1.13 30.78
N ILE A 339 -4.32 0.54 30.60
CA ILE A 339 -4.99 -0.27 31.61
C ILE A 339 -4.15 -1.50 31.99
N ALA A 340 -3.60 -2.22 30.99
CA ALA A 340 -2.73 -3.37 31.22
C ALA A 340 -1.49 -3.00 32.04
N ALA A 341 -0.81 -1.91 31.67
CA ALA A 341 0.37 -1.42 32.39
C ALA A 341 0.04 -1.01 33.84
N MET A 342 -1.14 -0.40 34.07
CA MET A 342 -1.62 -0.11 35.43
C MET A 342 -1.82 -1.36 36.26
N TYR A 343 -2.46 -2.40 35.70
CA TYR A 343 -2.65 -3.67 36.39
C TYR A 343 -1.33 -4.37 36.69
N GLU A 344 -0.40 -4.41 35.74
CA GLU A 344 0.94 -4.99 35.97
C GLU A 344 1.72 -4.25 37.05
N SER A 345 1.67 -2.93 37.07
CA SER A 345 2.33 -2.13 38.12
C SER A 345 1.72 -2.39 39.50
N ALA A 346 0.38 -2.42 39.57
CA ALA A 346 -0.33 -2.71 40.80
C ALA A 346 -0.07 -4.15 41.31
N GLU A 347 0.01 -5.12 40.42
CA GLU A 347 0.31 -6.52 40.74
C GLU A 347 1.72 -6.66 41.32
N ARG A 348 2.72 -6.06 40.69
CA ARG A 348 4.11 -6.04 41.21
C ARG A 348 4.20 -5.37 42.59
N MET A 349 3.42 -4.30 42.80
CA MET A 349 3.37 -3.62 44.07
C MET A 349 2.71 -4.53 45.14
N LYS A 350 1.57 -5.13 44.81
CA LYS A 350 0.86 -6.07 45.65
C LYS A 350 1.76 -7.23 46.07
N GLU A 351 2.44 -7.88 45.12
CA GLU A 351 3.34 -9.02 45.42
C GLU A 351 4.45 -8.63 46.40
N ARG A 352 5.11 -7.48 46.18
CA ARG A 352 6.18 -7.00 47.07
C ARG A 352 5.69 -6.69 48.47
N GLU A 353 4.56 -5.99 48.60
CA GLU A 353 3.99 -5.65 49.91
C GLU A 353 3.42 -6.89 50.65
N LEU A 354 2.86 -7.81 49.87
CA LEU A 354 2.35 -9.08 50.39
C LEU A 354 3.48 -9.97 50.92
N GLU A 355 4.59 -10.09 50.16
CA GLU A 355 5.79 -10.82 50.62
C GLU A 355 6.35 -10.21 51.90
N THR A 356 6.43 -8.87 51.97
CA THR A 356 6.88 -8.15 53.17
C THR A 356 5.95 -8.39 54.36
N ALA A 357 4.64 -8.31 54.14
CA ALA A 357 3.65 -8.56 55.22
C ALA A 357 3.69 -9.99 55.71
N LEU A 358 3.74 -10.97 54.79
CA LEU A 358 3.80 -12.38 55.15
C LEU A 358 5.10 -12.72 55.87
N SER A 359 6.26 -12.16 55.47
CA SER A 359 7.52 -12.37 56.19
C SER A 359 7.52 -11.86 57.63
N GLN A 360 6.73 -10.81 57.93
CA GLN A 360 6.54 -10.29 59.28
C GLN A 360 5.56 -11.11 60.11
N LEU A 361 4.65 -11.87 59.46
CA LEU A 361 3.62 -12.70 60.08
C LEU A 361 4.06 -14.15 60.20
N GLU A 362 5.21 -14.57 59.72
CA GLU A 362 5.77 -15.93 59.85
C GLU A 362 6.17 -16.20 61.28
N ASP A 363 5.16 -16.42 62.13
CA ASP A 363 5.26 -17.01 63.46
C ASP A 363 4.63 -18.41 63.41
N ASP A 364 5.00 -19.31 64.33
CA ASP A 364 4.50 -20.69 64.38
C ASP A 364 2.95 -20.84 64.45
N THR A 365 2.23 -19.73 64.50
CA THR A 365 0.76 -19.68 64.60
C THR A 365 0.08 -19.27 63.28
N PHE A 366 0.82 -18.85 62.22
CA PHE A 366 0.24 -18.41 60.96
C PHE A 366 -0.03 -19.59 60.04
N THR A 367 -1.31 -19.89 59.78
CA THR A 367 -1.71 -21.07 59.03
C THR A 367 -1.78 -20.83 57.50
N PRO A 368 -1.70 -21.88 56.67
CA PRO A 368 -1.88 -21.76 55.22
C PRO A 368 -3.22 -21.15 54.84
N GLU A 369 -4.29 -21.42 55.55
CA GLU A 369 -5.63 -20.85 55.33
C GLU A 369 -5.66 -19.34 55.60
N GLN A 370 -4.91 -18.86 56.58
CA GLN A 370 -4.78 -17.43 56.86
C GLN A 370 -3.97 -16.73 55.78
N ARG A 371 -2.94 -17.38 55.20
CA ARG A 371 -2.19 -16.89 54.04
C ARG A 371 -3.11 -16.69 52.87
N GLU A 372 -3.91 -17.69 52.49
CA GLU A 372 -4.86 -17.64 51.38
C GLU A 372 -5.90 -16.52 51.59
N ILE A 373 -6.37 -16.27 52.79
CA ILE A 373 -7.27 -15.15 53.07
C ILE A 373 -6.60 -13.81 52.85
N VAL A 374 -5.34 -13.63 53.27
CA VAL A 374 -4.59 -12.38 53.07
C VAL A 374 -4.29 -12.13 51.58
N GLU A 375 -3.89 -13.17 50.83
CA GLU A 375 -3.67 -13.12 49.40
C GLU A 375 -4.97 -12.74 48.67
N SER A 376 -6.08 -13.40 48.94
CA SER A 376 -7.39 -13.12 48.37
C SER A 376 -7.89 -11.70 48.68
N MET A 377 -7.62 -11.20 49.88
CA MET A 377 -7.95 -9.83 50.28
C MET A 377 -7.12 -8.81 49.45
N ALA A 378 -5.82 -9.08 49.27
CA ALA A 378 -4.96 -8.22 48.47
C ALA A 378 -5.40 -8.16 47.00
N ASP A 379 -5.75 -9.31 46.41
CA ASP A 379 -6.31 -9.40 45.05
C ASP A 379 -7.62 -8.61 44.90
N ALA A 380 -8.51 -8.76 45.87
CA ALA A 380 -9.78 -8.04 45.89
C ALA A 380 -9.59 -6.52 45.99
N LEU A 381 -8.61 -6.05 46.79
CA LEU A 381 -8.29 -4.65 46.95
C LEU A 381 -7.77 -4.04 45.62
N VAL A 382 -6.81 -4.72 44.99
CA VAL A 382 -6.27 -4.27 43.69
C VAL A 382 -7.39 -4.18 42.66
N SER A 383 -8.20 -5.24 42.52
CA SER A 383 -9.30 -5.28 41.55
C SER A 383 -10.34 -4.18 41.80
N GLN A 384 -10.72 -3.92 43.08
CA GLN A 384 -11.71 -2.90 43.42
C GLN A 384 -11.17 -1.45 43.23
N LEU A 385 -9.88 -1.23 43.48
CA LEU A 385 -9.24 0.07 43.27
C LEU A 385 -9.06 0.41 41.81
N LEU A 386 -8.77 -0.59 40.97
CA LEU A 386 -8.52 -0.34 39.54
C LEU A 386 -9.79 -0.38 38.68
N ALA A 387 -10.89 -0.96 39.14
CA ALA A 387 -12.12 -1.05 38.35
C ALA A 387 -12.70 0.33 37.93
N PRO A 388 -12.83 1.35 38.83
CA PRO A 388 -13.31 2.68 38.43
C PRO A 388 -12.40 3.39 37.43
N PRO A 389 -11.06 3.53 37.65
CA PRO A 389 -10.18 4.17 36.68
C PRO A 389 -10.14 3.45 35.32
N THR A 390 -10.19 2.12 35.29
CA THR A 390 -10.29 1.33 34.06
C THR A 390 -11.51 1.71 33.23
N LYS A 391 -12.67 1.87 33.88
CA LYS A 391 -13.89 2.30 33.21
C LYS A 391 -13.75 3.71 32.66
N SER A 392 -13.24 4.65 33.48
CA SER A 392 -13.06 6.05 33.07
C SER A 392 -12.05 6.19 31.91
N LEU A 393 -10.99 5.37 31.87
CA LEU A 393 -10.04 5.36 30.77
C LEU A 393 -10.66 4.92 29.45
N ARG A 394 -11.52 3.89 29.48
CA ARG A 394 -12.24 3.45 28.27
C ARG A 394 -13.26 4.48 27.79
N GLU A 395 -13.94 5.18 28.70
CA GLU A 395 -14.86 6.26 28.38
C GLU A 395 -14.08 7.45 27.80
N ALA A 396 -12.97 7.87 28.43
CA ALA A 396 -12.11 8.93 27.96
C ALA A 396 -11.52 8.66 26.56
N ALA A 397 -11.11 7.40 26.30
CA ALA A 397 -10.64 7.03 24.96
C ALA A 397 -11.73 7.10 23.89
N ALA A 398 -12.97 6.78 24.23
CA ALA A 398 -14.12 6.89 23.33
C ALA A 398 -14.53 8.35 23.06
N GLU A 399 -14.25 9.26 23.99
CA GLU A 399 -14.61 10.69 23.93
C GLU A 399 -13.43 11.58 23.50
N ASP A 400 -12.29 11.02 23.10
CA ASP A 400 -11.04 11.73 22.76
C ASP A 400 -10.48 12.57 23.92
N ASP A 401 -10.81 12.25 25.16
CA ASP A 401 -10.28 12.94 26.33
C ASP A 401 -8.90 12.42 26.76
N TRP A 402 -7.91 12.79 25.97
CA TRP A 402 -6.50 12.46 26.23
C TRP A 402 -5.97 13.06 27.54
N SER A 403 -6.58 14.13 28.04
CA SER A 403 -6.18 14.75 29.28
C SER A 403 -6.45 13.81 30.47
N THR A 404 -7.57 13.12 30.47
CA THR A 404 -7.92 12.11 31.46
C THR A 404 -6.97 10.90 31.39
N ILE A 405 -6.61 10.44 30.18
CA ILE A 405 -5.66 9.34 29.98
C ILE A 405 -4.27 9.73 30.51
N ASN A 406 -3.76 10.91 30.17
CA ASN A 406 -2.47 11.40 30.67
C ASN A 406 -2.47 11.60 32.18
N THR A 407 -3.57 12.08 32.77
CA THR A 407 -3.71 12.21 34.22
C THR A 407 -3.64 10.87 34.91
N ALA A 408 -4.27 9.84 34.34
CA ALA A 408 -4.20 8.48 34.87
C ALA A 408 -2.77 7.92 34.80
N LEU A 409 -2.06 8.13 33.68
CA LEU A 409 -0.66 7.74 33.52
C LEU A 409 0.22 8.40 34.61
N GLN A 410 0.02 9.68 34.90
CA GLN A 410 0.75 10.40 35.94
C GLN A 410 0.40 9.91 37.35
N LEU A 411 -0.87 9.56 37.62
CA LEU A 411 -1.34 9.13 38.94
C LEU A 411 -0.88 7.72 39.29
N PHE A 412 -0.87 6.81 38.32
CA PHE A 412 -0.56 5.42 38.54
C PHE A 412 0.89 5.08 38.22
N ASP A 413 1.63 6.01 37.59
CA ASP A 413 3.05 5.88 37.20
C ASP A 413 3.40 4.43 36.76
N PRO A 414 2.68 3.91 35.74
CA PRO A 414 2.87 2.54 35.33
C PRO A 414 4.27 2.39 34.70
N ASP A 415 5.04 1.44 35.21
CA ASP A 415 6.37 1.13 34.71
C ASP A 415 6.25 0.36 33.40
N PHE A 416 6.53 1.03 32.29
CA PHE A 416 6.53 0.44 30.94
C PHE A 416 7.84 -0.30 30.58
N GLY A 417 8.58 -0.79 31.58
CA GLY A 417 9.74 -1.66 31.35
C GLY A 417 10.99 -0.92 30.89
N GLY A 418 11.30 0.23 31.48
CA GLY A 418 12.62 0.88 31.36
C GLY A 418 12.82 1.79 30.16
N ARG A 419 11.77 2.21 29.46
CA ARG A 419 11.81 3.38 28.55
C ARG A 419 11.35 4.61 29.31
N GLU A 420 12.21 5.63 29.40
CA GLU A 420 11.80 6.95 29.83
C GLU A 420 10.73 7.48 28.87
N THR A 421 9.47 7.43 29.29
CA THR A 421 8.38 8.09 28.58
C THR A 421 8.50 9.60 28.80
N THR A 422 9.30 10.26 28.01
CA THR A 422 9.04 11.66 27.68
C THR A 422 7.76 11.66 26.86
N ALA A 423 6.62 11.92 27.53
CA ALA A 423 5.36 12.09 26.85
C ALA A 423 5.52 13.21 25.80
N PRO A 424 5.40 12.94 24.50
CA PRO A 424 5.40 14.02 23.53
C PRO A 424 4.16 14.84 23.81
N SER A 425 4.36 16.16 23.98
CA SER A 425 3.28 17.14 24.09
C SER A 425 2.51 17.13 22.76
N LEU A 426 1.40 16.41 22.72
CA LEU A 426 0.49 16.40 21.58
C LEU A 426 -0.18 17.75 21.32
N LEU A 427 0.12 18.78 22.14
CA LEU A 427 -0.28 20.15 21.90
C LEU A 427 0.45 20.79 20.72
N ASP A 428 1.62 20.29 20.31
CA ASP A 428 2.38 20.81 19.18
C ASP A 428 1.88 20.27 17.81
N ALA A 429 1.08 19.23 17.79
CA ALA A 429 0.57 18.64 16.55
C ALA A 429 -0.76 19.26 16.06
N VAL A 430 -1.46 20.01 16.91
CA VAL A 430 -2.77 20.61 16.58
C VAL A 430 -2.64 22.08 16.13
N ASP A 431 -1.53 22.77 16.45
CA ASP A 431 -1.32 24.18 16.09
C ASP A 431 -0.68 24.43 14.71
N GLY A 432 -0.51 23.39 13.89
CA GLY A 432 0.05 23.47 12.52
C GLY A 432 -0.87 24.05 11.43
N THR A 433 -2.12 24.44 11.75
CA THR A 433 -3.07 25.03 10.77
C THR A 433 -3.33 26.51 11.02
N GLY A 434 -2.27 27.31 11.08
CA GLY A 434 -2.33 28.76 11.15
C GLY A 434 -1.33 29.39 10.19
N ALA A 435 -1.50 29.19 8.88
CA ALA A 435 -0.77 30.00 7.91
C ALA A 435 -1.38 31.40 7.89
N ASP A 436 -0.74 32.34 8.57
CA ASP A 436 -0.97 33.78 8.44
C ASP A 436 -0.76 34.21 6.99
N VAL A 437 -1.85 34.38 6.26
CA VAL A 437 -1.86 35.15 5.01
C VAL A 437 -1.68 36.61 5.35
N GLN A 438 -0.45 37.10 5.33
CA GLN A 438 -0.15 38.54 5.34
C GLN A 438 -0.59 39.12 3.98
N ILE A 439 -1.75 39.78 4.00
CA ILE A 439 -2.18 40.67 2.92
C ILE A 439 -1.28 41.91 3.00
N GLY A 440 -0.31 42.00 2.08
CA GLY A 440 0.48 43.22 1.87
C GLY A 440 -0.43 44.34 1.34
N ALA A 441 -0.62 45.36 2.15
CA ALA A 441 -1.17 46.61 1.69
C ALA A 441 -0.14 47.29 0.76
N ALA A 442 -0.54 47.59 -0.47
CA ALA A 442 0.18 48.48 -1.34
C ALA A 442 -0.09 49.92 -0.87
N ASP A 443 0.96 50.63 -0.44
CA ASP A 443 0.93 52.08 -0.32
C ASP A 443 1.24 52.70 -1.69
N ASP A 444 0.32 53.55 -2.12
CA ASP A 444 0.53 54.58 -3.16
C ASP A 444 1.54 55.62 -2.68
N ASP A 445 2.59 55.81 -3.49
CA ASP A 445 3.10 57.14 -3.88
C ASP A 445 4.09 57.01 -5.06
#